data_13cf212f41c21427e887bec464573df6
#
_entry.id   13cf212f41c21427e887bec464573df6
#
_cell.length_a   1.000
_cell.length_b   1.000
_cell.length_c   1.000
_cell.angle_alpha   90.00
_cell.angle_beta   90.00
_cell.angle_gamma   90.00
#
_symmetry.space_group_name_H-M   'P 1'
#
loop_
_entity.id
_entity.type
_entity.pdbx_description
1 polymer ?
#
loop_
_entity_poly.entity_id
_entity_poly.type
_entity_poly.pdbx_seq_one_letter_code
_entity_poly.pdbx_strand_id
1 'polypeptide(L)'
;MHQIAKRVAVVTGASSGIGADLARALARRGWHCVLLARREERLRPLADEIGGEFELCDVSDRAAVDAVAARVLERHPRVHLLVNNAGYTERGNFLSGDPQAIEDVIRTNYLGSVWCLRAFLPALEAAAPADVVNIVSVAGTVAVPQSGPYAASKFAQLAFSRAAAAQLRARGIRVHTVKPGYVETEGFPQSWIPVPMRRFVIDPDRVVAHVLTSLDRGRGETTVPRYYTVASVLQVLFPNVLTRVLGRSGSRAGIDSR
;
A
#
# COMPACT_ATOMS: atom_id res chain seq x y z
N MET A 1 12.76 -31.09 -20.01
CA MET A 1 12.95 -29.66 -19.68
C MET A 1 12.37 -29.43 -18.30
N HIS A 2 13.20 -29.14 -17.29
CA HIS A 2 12.70 -28.74 -15.96
C HIS A 2 12.07 -27.36 -16.11
N GLN A 3 10.76 -27.29 -15.99
CA GLN A 3 10.04 -26.01 -15.90
C GLN A 3 10.49 -25.36 -14.60
N ILE A 4 11.30 -24.31 -14.70
CA ILE A 4 11.71 -23.53 -13.51
C ILE A 4 10.42 -23.04 -12.86
N ALA A 5 10.16 -23.48 -11.63
CA ALA A 5 8.97 -23.08 -10.89
C ALA A 5 8.91 -21.55 -10.83
N LYS A 6 7.81 -20.96 -11.33
CA LYS A 6 7.63 -19.51 -11.35
C LYS A 6 7.60 -19.00 -9.91
N ARG A 7 8.25 -17.86 -9.65
CA ARG A 7 8.13 -17.17 -8.36
C ARG A 7 6.71 -16.65 -8.21
N VAL A 8 6.10 -16.85 -7.04
CA VAL A 8 4.73 -16.47 -6.73
C VAL A 8 4.71 -15.13 -6.02
N ALA A 9 3.87 -14.21 -6.50
CA ALA A 9 3.59 -12.92 -5.89
C ALA A 9 2.11 -12.79 -5.52
N VAL A 10 1.81 -12.45 -4.28
CA VAL A 10 0.46 -12.11 -3.82
C VAL A 10 0.33 -10.59 -3.80
N VAL A 11 -0.67 -10.04 -4.49
CA VAL A 11 -0.88 -8.58 -4.60
C VAL A 11 -2.26 -8.22 -4.08
N THR A 12 -2.33 -7.48 -2.97
CA THR A 12 -3.60 -6.98 -2.42
C THR A 12 -4.01 -5.64 -3.06
N GLY A 13 -5.32 -5.40 -3.16
CA GLY A 13 -5.84 -4.20 -3.82
C GLY A 13 -5.54 -4.17 -5.32
N ALA A 14 -5.46 -5.34 -5.96
CA ALA A 14 -5.06 -5.49 -7.36
C ALA A 14 -6.13 -5.10 -8.39
N SER A 15 -7.32 -4.68 -7.96
CA SER A 15 -8.42 -4.37 -8.88
C SER A 15 -8.31 -3.02 -9.60
N SER A 16 -7.36 -2.15 -9.22
CA SER A 16 -7.11 -0.85 -9.86
C SER A 16 -5.78 -0.21 -9.45
N GLY A 17 -5.40 0.87 -10.14
CA GLY A 17 -4.28 1.74 -9.78
C GLY A 17 -2.96 1.02 -9.61
N ILE A 18 -2.18 1.42 -8.60
CA ILE A 18 -0.83 0.89 -8.35
C ILE A 18 -0.81 -0.64 -8.27
N GLY A 19 -1.82 -1.26 -7.63
CA GLY A 19 -1.87 -2.72 -7.47
C GLY A 19 -2.02 -3.46 -8.80
N ALA A 20 -2.92 -3.00 -9.68
CA ALA A 20 -3.14 -3.59 -10.98
C ALA A 20 -1.90 -3.43 -11.89
N ASP A 21 -1.32 -2.22 -11.92
CA ASP A 21 -0.15 -1.94 -12.76
C ASP A 21 1.10 -2.68 -12.27
N LEU A 22 1.25 -2.83 -10.94
CA LEU A 22 2.33 -3.62 -10.37
C LEU A 22 2.17 -5.12 -10.69
N ALA A 23 0.94 -5.66 -10.66
CA ALA A 23 0.67 -7.05 -11.05
C ALA A 23 1.05 -7.29 -12.51
N ARG A 24 0.67 -6.40 -13.44
CA ARG A 24 1.10 -6.46 -14.85
C ARG A 24 2.63 -6.43 -14.99
N ALA A 25 3.26 -5.54 -14.25
CA ALA A 25 4.72 -5.37 -14.31
C ALA A 25 5.48 -6.58 -13.75
N LEU A 26 4.97 -7.22 -12.70
CA LEU A 26 5.50 -8.46 -12.14
C LEU A 26 5.31 -9.63 -13.12
N ALA A 27 4.12 -9.77 -13.72
CA ALA A 27 3.84 -10.80 -14.70
C ALA A 27 4.79 -10.72 -15.92
N ARG A 28 5.04 -9.50 -16.44
CA ARG A 28 6.04 -9.26 -17.49
C ARG A 28 7.46 -9.69 -17.11
N ARG A 29 7.76 -9.74 -15.79
CA ARG A 29 9.04 -10.25 -15.25
C ARG A 29 9.01 -11.75 -14.94
N GLY A 30 7.97 -12.47 -15.37
CA GLY A 30 7.84 -13.90 -15.21
C GLY A 30 7.32 -14.37 -13.85
N TRP A 31 6.77 -13.45 -13.03
CA TRP A 31 6.11 -13.83 -11.80
C TRP A 31 4.73 -14.43 -12.06
N HIS A 32 4.35 -15.43 -11.28
CA HIS A 32 2.95 -15.84 -11.17
C HIS A 32 2.26 -14.99 -10.12
N CYS A 33 1.23 -14.24 -10.51
CA CYS A 33 0.55 -13.30 -9.64
C CYS A 33 -0.78 -13.87 -9.15
N VAL A 34 -1.00 -13.84 -7.83
CA VAL A 34 -2.29 -14.09 -7.17
C VAL A 34 -2.85 -12.75 -6.74
N LEU A 35 -3.97 -12.34 -7.32
CA LEU A 35 -4.57 -11.03 -7.17
C LEU A 35 -5.66 -11.05 -6.10
N LEU A 36 -5.57 -10.20 -5.07
CA LEU A 36 -6.56 -10.12 -4.00
C LEU A 36 -7.27 -8.76 -4.04
N ALA A 37 -8.59 -8.73 -4.18
CA ALA A 37 -9.45 -7.56 -4.01
C ALA A 37 -10.92 -7.98 -3.88
N ARG A 38 -11.82 -6.99 -3.75
CA ARG A 38 -13.27 -7.22 -3.58
C ARG A 38 -14.04 -7.26 -4.89
N ARG A 39 -13.52 -6.68 -5.97
CA ARG A 39 -14.21 -6.46 -7.25
C ARG A 39 -13.83 -7.54 -8.26
N GLU A 40 -14.67 -8.57 -8.37
CA GLU A 40 -14.42 -9.69 -9.31
C GLU A 40 -14.38 -9.22 -10.76
N GLU A 41 -15.30 -8.33 -11.14
CA GLU A 41 -15.41 -7.79 -12.49
C GLU A 41 -14.16 -7.03 -12.97
N ARG A 42 -13.27 -6.66 -12.05
CA ARG A 42 -11.96 -6.05 -12.32
C ARG A 42 -10.82 -7.05 -12.22
N LEU A 43 -10.92 -8.01 -11.28
CA LEU A 43 -9.85 -8.99 -11.05
C LEU A 43 -9.79 -10.04 -12.16
N ARG A 44 -10.94 -10.58 -12.58
CA ARG A 44 -11.00 -11.64 -13.58
C ARG A 44 -10.33 -11.22 -14.90
N PRO A 45 -10.70 -10.09 -15.54
CA PRO A 45 -10.04 -9.66 -16.77
C PRO A 45 -8.53 -9.42 -16.59
N LEU A 46 -8.10 -8.91 -15.44
CA LEU A 46 -6.68 -8.71 -15.17
C LEU A 46 -5.95 -10.03 -14.99
N ALA A 47 -6.52 -10.99 -14.27
CA ALA A 47 -5.93 -12.31 -14.10
C ALA A 47 -5.77 -13.04 -15.45
N ASP A 48 -6.81 -12.97 -16.30
CA ASP A 48 -6.77 -13.54 -17.66
C ASP A 48 -5.69 -12.85 -18.52
N GLU A 49 -5.59 -11.51 -18.46
CA GLU A 49 -4.59 -10.71 -19.19
C GLU A 49 -3.16 -11.15 -18.88
N ILE A 50 -2.88 -11.37 -17.58
CA ILE A 50 -1.51 -11.64 -17.13
C ILE A 50 -1.19 -13.13 -16.93
N GLY A 51 -2.14 -14.02 -17.17
CA GLY A 51 -2.01 -15.45 -16.90
C GLY A 51 -1.78 -15.75 -15.42
N GLY A 52 -2.46 -15.01 -14.55
CA GLY A 52 -2.42 -15.12 -13.10
C GLY A 52 -3.70 -15.74 -12.52
N GLU A 53 -3.83 -15.66 -11.20
CA GLU A 53 -5.00 -16.12 -10.45
C GLU A 53 -5.59 -14.97 -9.63
N PHE A 54 -6.85 -15.10 -9.21
CA PHE A 54 -7.43 -14.16 -8.29
C PHE A 54 -8.29 -14.83 -7.20
N GLU A 55 -8.41 -14.15 -6.07
CA GLU A 55 -9.33 -14.48 -4.98
C GLU A 55 -10.06 -13.22 -4.51
N LEU A 56 -11.35 -13.36 -4.26
CA LEU A 56 -12.13 -12.28 -3.64
C LEU A 56 -11.78 -12.18 -2.17
N CYS A 57 -11.28 -11.02 -1.76
CA CYS A 57 -10.81 -10.78 -0.41
C CYS A 57 -11.07 -9.33 0.02
N ASP A 58 -11.78 -9.15 1.11
CA ASP A 58 -11.75 -7.90 1.87
C ASP A 58 -10.65 -8.01 2.93
N VAL A 59 -9.58 -7.25 2.78
CA VAL A 59 -8.45 -7.28 3.72
C VAL A 59 -8.79 -6.71 5.10
N SER A 60 -9.89 -5.97 5.23
CA SER A 60 -10.38 -5.46 6.51
C SER A 60 -11.01 -6.55 7.39
N ASP A 61 -11.43 -7.66 6.78
CA ASP A 61 -11.94 -8.84 7.44
C ASP A 61 -10.83 -9.90 7.60
N ARG A 62 -10.40 -10.07 8.86
CA ARG A 62 -9.37 -11.05 9.19
C ARG A 62 -9.74 -12.47 8.79
N ALA A 63 -11.01 -12.88 9.04
CA ALA A 63 -11.44 -14.24 8.72
C ALA A 63 -11.43 -14.50 7.21
N ALA A 64 -11.83 -13.49 6.41
CA ALA A 64 -11.73 -13.57 4.95
C ALA A 64 -10.27 -13.71 4.50
N VAL A 65 -9.34 -12.95 5.10
CA VAL A 65 -7.90 -13.05 4.79
C VAL A 65 -7.36 -14.45 5.13
N ASP A 66 -7.66 -14.95 6.32
CA ASP A 66 -7.20 -16.29 6.76
C ASP A 66 -7.75 -17.40 5.82
N ALA A 67 -9.02 -17.33 5.43
CA ALA A 67 -9.64 -18.29 4.51
C ALA A 67 -9.04 -18.23 3.10
N VAL A 68 -8.81 -17.02 2.57
CA VAL A 68 -8.17 -16.82 1.26
C VAL A 68 -6.74 -17.33 1.30
N ALA A 69 -5.99 -16.99 2.33
CA ALA A 69 -4.61 -17.47 2.47
C ALA A 69 -4.55 -18.98 2.48
N ALA A 70 -5.42 -19.67 3.22
CA ALA A 70 -5.48 -21.13 3.24
C ALA A 70 -5.62 -21.71 1.82
N ARG A 71 -6.61 -21.22 1.02
CA ARG A 71 -6.81 -21.67 -0.36
C ARG A 71 -5.61 -21.39 -1.29
N VAL A 72 -4.98 -20.21 -1.12
CA VAL A 72 -3.79 -19.86 -1.91
C VAL A 72 -2.62 -20.76 -1.54
N LEU A 73 -2.41 -21.05 -0.27
CA LEU A 73 -1.29 -21.86 0.23
C LEU A 73 -1.43 -23.34 -0.12
N GLU A 74 -2.64 -23.86 -0.30
CA GLU A 74 -2.87 -25.21 -0.85
C GLU A 74 -2.31 -25.34 -2.28
N ARG A 75 -2.43 -24.29 -3.10
CA ARG A 75 -1.92 -24.27 -4.49
C ARG A 75 -0.47 -23.80 -4.56
N HIS A 76 -0.09 -22.88 -3.70
CA HIS A 76 1.21 -22.20 -3.67
C HIS A 76 1.81 -22.21 -2.26
N PRO A 77 2.41 -23.31 -1.82
CA PRO A 77 2.99 -23.41 -0.46
C PRO A 77 4.21 -22.50 -0.26
N ARG A 78 4.71 -21.87 -1.32
CA ARG A 78 5.82 -20.93 -1.31
C ARG A 78 5.41 -19.61 -1.97
N VAL A 79 5.36 -18.53 -1.20
CA VAL A 79 5.11 -17.17 -1.67
C VAL A 79 6.40 -16.37 -1.58
N HIS A 80 6.90 -15.89 -2.70
CA HIS A 80 8.18 -15.18 -2.78
C HIS A 80 8.04 -13.67 -2.61
N LEU A 81 6.83 -13.13 -2.83
CA LEU A 81 6.54 -11.71 -2.69
C LEU A 81 5.11 -11.51 -2.18
N LEU A 82 4.96 -10.75 -1.11
CA LEU A 82 3.68 -10.21 -0.66
C LEU A 82 3.66 -8.70 -0.88
N VAL A 83 2.65 -8.19 -1.59
CA VAL A 83 2.43 -6.76 -1.79
C VAL A 83 1.19 -6.32 -1.02
N ASN A 84 1.38 -5.63 0.10
CA ASN A 84 0.36 -4.94 0.85
C ASN A 84 0.09 -3.57 0.21
N ASN A 85 -0.80 -3.55 -0.78
CA ASN A 85 -1.19 -2.35 -1.50
C ASN A 85 -2.64 -1.96 -1.25
N ALA A 86 -3.51 -2.88 -0.83
CA ALA A 86 -4.90 -2.59 -0.52
C ALA A 86 -5.02 -1.40 0.44
N GLY A 87 -5.86 -0.45 0.08
CA GLY A 87 -6.09 0.76 0.86
C GLY A 87 -6.87 1.80 0.06
N TYR A 88 -7.42 2.76 0.76
CA TYR A 88 -8.11 3.90 0.16
C TYR A 88 -7.88 5.16 0.98
N THR A 89 -8.17 6.30 0.36
CA THR A 89 -8.05 7.61 0.98
C THR A 89 -9.41 8.02 1.53
N GLU A 90 -9.52 8.15 2.84
CA GLU A 90 -10.68 8.75 3.48
C GLU A 90 -10.46 10.26 3.59
N ARG A 91 -11.41 11.04 3.08
CA ARG A 91 -11.46 12.49 3.27
C ARG A 91 -12.33 12.80 4.47
N GLY A 92 -11.81 13.61 5.34
CA GLY A 92 -12.52 14.02 6.54
C GLY A 92 -11.55 14.41 7.64
N ASN A 93 -12.11 14.96 8.68
CA ASN A 93 -11.37 15.32 9.87
C ASN A 93 -11.90 14.54 11.07
N PHE A 94 -11.11 14.45 12.12
CA PHE A 94 -11.49 13.71 13.33
C PHE A 94 -12.66 14.34 14.10
N LEU A 95 -12.94 15.63 13.88
CA LEU A 95 -13.90 16.39 14.70
C LEU A 95 -15.35 16.22 14.20
N SER A 96 -15.53 16.01 12.89
CA SER A 96 -16.85 15.92 12.26
C SER A 96 -17.00 14.78 11.27
N GLY A 97 -15.97 13.93 11.10
CA GLY A 97 -16.01 12.76 10.24
C GLY A 97 -16.88 11.65 10.81
N ASP A 98 -17.41 10.81 9.92
CA ASP A 98 -18.15 9.62 10.32
C ASP A 98 -17.24 8.65 11.11
N PRO A 99 -17.58 8.28 12.35
CA PRO A 99 -16.79 7.33 13.15
C PRO A 99 -16.55 6.00 12.43
N GLN A 100 -17.55 5.48 11.69
CA GLN A 100 -17.42 4.23 10.96
C GLN A 100 -16.37 4.34 9.84
N ALA A 101 -16.38 5.44 9.08
CA ALA A 101 -15.38 5.68 8.04
C ALA A 101 -13.95 5.80 8.63
N ILE A 102 -13.82 6.37 9.84
CA ILE A 102 -12.53 6.41 10.57
C ILE A 102 -12.06 5.00 10.92
N GLU A 103 -12.95 4.15 11.44
CA GLU A 103 -12.60 2.75 11.74
C GLU A 103 -12.23 1.97 10.47
N ASP A 104 -13.02 2.10 9.41
CA ASP A 104 -12.86 1.34 8.18
C ASP A 104 -11.53 1.65 7.48
N VAL A 105 -11.09 2.92 7.47
CA VAL A 105 -9.80 3.29 6.89
C VAL A 105 -8.63 2.70 7.68
N ILE A 106 -8.74 2.62 9.00
CA ILE A 106 -7.76 1.97 9.87
C ILE A 106 -7.74 0.45 9.63
N ARG A 107 -8.93 -0.17 9.59
CA ARG A 107 -9.07 -1.62 9.34
C ARG A 107 -8.45 -2.01 8.00
N THR A 108 -8.77 -1.28 6.94
CA THR A 108 -8.29 -1.60 5.60
C THR A 108 -6.80 -1.30 5.45
N ASN A 109 -6.37 -0.07 5.71
CA ASN A 109 -5.02 0.39 5.37
C ASN A 109 -3.94 -0.19 6.29
N TYR A 110 -4.25 -0.34 7.58
CA TYR A 110 -3.29 -0.80 8.57
C TYR A 110 -3.52 -2.27 8.92
N LEU A 111 -4.68 -2.63 9.51
CA LEU A 111 -4.92 -3.99 9.98
C LEU A 111 -4.91 -5.00 8.82
N GLY A 112 -5.44 -4.63 7.64
CA GLY A 112 -5.38 -5.47 6.46
C GLY A 112 -3.95 -5.87 6.08
N SER A 113 -2.98 -4.94 6.16
CA SER A 113 -1.56 -5.26 5.94
C SER A 113 -0.99 -6.21 7.00
N VAL A 114 -1.44 -6.06 8.26
CA VAL A 114 -1.04 -6.95 9.36
C VAL A 114 -1.59 -8.36 9.15
N TRP A 115 -2.88 -8.47 8.81
CA TRP A 115 -3.53 -9.77 8.61
C TRP A 115 -2.92 -10.51 7.41
N CYS A 116 -2.71 -9.83 6.29
CA CYS A 116 -2.07 -10.43 5.13
C CYS A 116 -0.65 -10.92 5.44
N LEU A 117 0.18 -10.10 6.11
CA LEU A 117 1.52 -10.55 6.50
C LEU A 117 1.45 -11.80 7.40
N ARG A 118 0.57 -11.81 8.40
CA ARG A 118 0.44 -12.96 9.31
C ARG A 118 -0.01 -14.22 8.61
N ALA A 119 -1.00 -14.11 7.73
CA ALA A 119 -1.58 -15.25 7.02
C ALA A 119 -0.61 -15.87 5.99
N PHE A 120 0.17 -15.04 5.30
CA PHE A 120 1.14 -15.51 4.30
C PHE A 120 2.55 -15.75 4.85
N LEU A 121 2.82 -15.45 6.15
CA LEU A 121 4.14 -15.58 6.74
C LEU A 121 4.76 -16.99 6.61
N PRO A 122 4.04 -18.09 6.85
CA PRO A 122 4.62 -19.43 6.70
C PRO A 122 5.13 -19.70 5.28
N ALA A 123 4.41 -19.24 4.26
CA ALA A 123 4.80 -19.42 2.87
C ALA A 123 5.95 -18.50 2.43
N LEU A 124 6.05 -17.29 3.01
CA LEU A 124 7.19 -16.40 2.83
C LEU A 124 8.46 -17.01 3.44
N GLU A 125 8.36 -17.59 4.64
CA GLU A 125 9.46 -18.31 5.28
C GLU A 125 9.90 -19.54 4.47
N ALA A 126 8.95 -20.31 3.97
CA ALA A 126 9.21 -21.48 3.13
C ALA A 126 9.86 -21.10 1.79
N ALA A 127 9.66 -19.87 1.31
CA ALA A 127 10.23 -19.35 0.07
C ALA A 127 11.54 -18.58 0.28
N ALA A 128 11.99 -18.36 1.51
CA ALA A 128 13.13 -17.49 1.78
C ALA A 128 14.36 -17.82 0.90
N PRO A 129 15.01 -16.82 0.30
CA PRO A 129 14.81 -15.39 0.49
C PRO A 129 13.52 -14.88 -0.19
N ALA A 130 12.70 -14.15 0.57
CA ALA A 130 11.42 -13.61 0.13
C ALA A 130 11.32 -12.11 0.41
N ASP A 131 10.30 -11.48 -0.17
CA ASP A 131 10.10 -10.03 -0.08
C ASP A 131 8.68 -9.69 0.37
N VAL A 132 8.54 -8.60 1.14
CA VAL A 132 7.28 -7.95 1.45
C VAL A 132 7.36 -6.50 1.01
N VAL A 133 6.41 -6.03 0.22
CA VAL A 133 6.27 -4.62 -0.15
C VAL A 133 5.06 -4.04 0.56
N ASN A 134 5.26 -2.97 1.32
CA ASN A 134 4.19 -2.19 1.92
C ASN A 134 4.06 -0.83 1.20
N ILE A 135 2.92 -0.63 0.51
CA ILE A 135 2.59 0.67 -0.11
C ILE A 135 1.95 1.55 0.97
N VAL A 136 2.77 2.37 1.59
CA VAL A 136 2.35 3.30 2.64
C VAL A 136 1.84 4.60 2.02
N SER A 137 2.42 5.73 2.35
CA SER A 137 2.23 7.06 1.77
C SER A 137 3.17 8.05 2.46
N VAL A 138 3.43 9.19 1.84
CA VAL A 138 3.99 10.38 2.52
C VAL A 138 3.08 10.85 3.65
N ALA A 139 1.77 10.65 3.54
CA ALA A 139 0.82 10.91 4.63
C ALA A 139 1.06 10.05 5.89
N GLY A 140 1.85 8.98 5.80
CA GLY A 140 2.35 8.25 6.97
C GLY A 140 3.53 8.93 7.69
N THR A 141 3.99 10.07 7.20
CA THR A 141 5.09 10.86 7.80
C THR A 141 4.74 12.32 8.04
N VAL A 142 3.66 12.81 7.44
CA VAL A 142 3.17 14.19 7.60
C VAL A 142 1.67 14.14 7.85
N ALA A 143 1.23 14.71 8.98
CA ALA A 143 -0.19 14.78 9.32
C ALA A 143 -0.84 15.99 8.63
N VAL A 144 -1.82 15.71 7.75
CA VAL A 144 -2.59 16.74 7.02
C VAL A 144 -3.99 16.83 7.60
N PRO A 145 -4.47 18.00 8.07
CA PRO A 145 -5.75 18.13 8.78
C PRO A 145 -6.96 17.60 7.99
N GLN A 146 -7.00 17.79 6.67
CA GLN A 146 -8.12 17.38 5.79
C GLN A 146 -8.19 15.88 5.49
N SER A 147 -7.20 15.11 5.92
CA SER A 147 -7.14 13.66 5.75
C SER A 147 -6.56 12.97 7.00
N GLY A 148 -6.95 13.47 8.17
CA GLY A 148 -6.45 13.01 9.46
C GLY A 148 -6.59 11.49 9.66
N PRO A 149 -7.78 10.89 9.49
CA PRO A 149 -7.99 9.45 9.62
C PRO A 149 -7.10 8.63 8.67
N TYR A 150 -7.01 9.04 7.41
CA TYR A 150 -6.11 8.41 6.45
C TYR A 150 -4.65 8.53 6.89
N ALA A 151 -4.20 9.74 7.27
CA ALA A 151 -2.84 9.94 7.75
C ALA A 151 -2.54 9.04 8.95
N ALA A 152 -3.43 8.98 9.94
CA ALA A 152 -3.29 8.08 11.10
C ALA A 152 -3.13 6.62 10.68
N SER A 153 -3.94 6.13 9.73
CA SER A 153 -3.82 4.77 9.21
C SER A 153 -2.46 4.50 8.56
N LYS A 154 -1.93 5.48 7.82
CA LYS A 154 -0.64 5.38 7.14
C LYS A 154 0.56 5.55 8.09
N PHE A 155 0.44 6.33 9.16
CA PHE A 155 1.42 6.35 10.26
C PHE A 155 1.49 4.99 10.96
N ALA A 156 0.33 4.38 11.28
CA ALA A 156 0.27 3.05 11.86
C ALA A 156 0.89 1.99 10.93
N GLN A 157 0.55 2.04 9.63
CA GLN A 157 1.12 1.14 8.63
C GLN A 157 2.64 1.32 8.48
N LEU A 158 3.16 2.56 8.57
CA LEU A 158 4.61 2.83 8.55
C LEU A 158 5.31 2.24 9.77
N ALA A 159 4.76 2.45 10.96
CA ALA A 159 5.31 1.89 12.19
C ALA A 159 5.34 0.35 12.14
N PHE A 160 4.25 -0.26 11.70
CA PHE A 160 4.16 -1.71 11.45
C PHE A 160 5.22 -2.18 10.45
N SER A 161 5.38 -1.48 9.32
CA SER A 161 6.34 -1.86 8.28
C SER A 161 7.77 -1.84 8.79
N ARG A 162 8.14 -0.84 9.58
CA ARG A 162 9.46 -0.74 10.22
C ARG A 162 9.71 -1.86 11.24
N ALA A 163 8.72 -2.14 12.09
CA ALA A 163 8.79 -3.24 13.06
C ALA A 163 8.92 -4.60 12.35
N ALA A 164 8.11 -4.84 11.33
CA ALA A 164 8.17 -6.05 10.51
C ALA A 164 9.55 -6.20 9.83
N ALA A 165 10.12 -5.13 9.30
CA ALA A 165 11.44 -5.15 8.68
C ALA A 165 12.54 -5.62 9.66
N ALA A 166 12.48 -5.17 10.91
CA ALA A 166 13.43 -5.60 11.95
C ALA A 166 13.22 -7.07 12.33
N GLN A 167 11.97 -7.50 12.52
CA GLN A 167 11.64 -8.87 12.96
C GLN A 167 11.90 -9.93 11.89
N LEU A 168 11.64 -9.61 10.61
CA LEU A 168 11.70 -10.58 9.51
C LEU A 168 13.08 -10.73 8.90
N ARG A 169 13.99 -9.80 9.18
CA ARG A 169 15.36 -9.84 8.63
C ARG A 169 16.09 -11.14 8.95
N ALA A 170 16.01 -11.61 10.19
CA ALA A 170 16.63 -12.86 10.62
C ALA A 170 15.98 -14.11 10.01
N ARG A 171 14.77 -13.97 9.45
CA ARG A 171 14.02 -15.05 8.77
C ARG A 171 14.26 -15.06 7.26
N GLY A 172 15.20 -14.25 6.75
CA GLY A 172 15.50 -14.17 5.32
C GLY A 172 14.43 -13.44 4.50
N ILE A 173 13.56 -12.66 5.14
CA ILE A 173 12.48 -11.90 4.48
C ILE A 173 12.82 -10.41 4.52
N ARG A 174 12.91 -9.77 3.36
CA ARG A 174 13.15 -8.33 3.22
C ARG A 174 11.84 -7.57 3.17
N VAL A 175 11.75 -6.47 3.89
CA VAL A 175 10.57 -5.60 3.86
C VAL A 175 10.93 -4.29 3.17
N HIS A 176 10.17 -3.94 2.14
CA HIS A 176 10.30 -2.72 1.34
C HIS A 176 9.12 -1.80 1.65
N THR A 177 9.40 -0.67 2.28
CA THR A 177 8.40 0.36 2.58
C THR A 177 8.47 1.44 1.51
N VAL A 178 7.46 1.52 0.66
CA VAL A 178 7.37 2.56 -0.36
C VAL A 178 6.36 3.61 0.08
N LYS A 179 6.77 4.88 0.05
CA LYS A 179 5.95 6.03 0.44
C LYS A 179 5.68 6.92 -0.78
N PRO A 180 4.62 6.64 -1.55
CA PRO A 180 4.21 7.54 -2.63
C PRO A 180 3.73 8.88 -2.09
N GLY A 181 3.97 9.96 -2.86
CA GLY A 181 3.28 11.23 -2.70
C GLY A 181 1.88 11.19 -3.31
N TYR A 182 1.46 12.28 -3.93
CA TYR A 182 0.20 12.31 -4.68
C TYR A 182 0.33 11.47 -5.95
N VAL A 183 -0.50 10.42 -6.06
CA VAL A 183 -0.55 9.53 -7.24
C VAL A 183 -1.95 9.58 -7.82
N GLU A 184 -2.06 9.81 -9.13
CA GLU A 184 -3.34 9.78 -9.81
C GLU A 184 -3.86 8.35 -9.91
N THR A 185 -4.97 8.07 -9.25
CA THR A 185 -5.63 6.78 -9.28
C THR A 185 -7.14 6.97 -9.25
N GLU A 186 -7.90 5.93 -9.58
CA GLU A 186 -9.35 5.93 -9.44
C GLU A 186 -9.81 6.36 -8.03
N GLY A 187 -9.11 5.92 -6.98
CA GLY A 187 -9.39 6.26 -5.58
C GLY A 187 -8.85 7.63 -5.13
N PHE A 188 -8.06 8.30 -5.96
CA PHE A 188 -7.49 9.63 -5.68
C PHE A 188 -7.31 10.43 -6.98
N PRO A 189 -8.40 10.90 -7.60
CA PRO A 189 -8.33 11.63 -8.87
C PRO A 189 -7.70 13.02 -8.69
N GLN A 190 -6.92 13.46 -9.69
CA GLN A 190 -6.22 14.74 -9.69
C GLN A 190 -7.15 15.95 -9.51
N SER A 191 -8.42 15.81 -9.87
CA SER A 191 -9.44 16.85 -9.67
C SER A 191 -9.61 17.25 -8.21
N TRP A 192 -9.26 16.38 -7.27
CA TRP A 192 -9.32 16.64 -5.83
C TRP A 192 -8.17 17.50 -5.31
N ILE A 193 -7.14 17.72 -6.11
CA ILE A 193 -5.94 18.42 -5.70
C ILE A 193 -6.02 19.87 -6.18
N PRO A 194 -5.73 20.87 -5.32
CA PRO A 194 -5.66 22.27 -5.72
C PRO A 194 -4.72 22.46 -6.93
N VAL A 195 -5.13 23.30 -7.89
CA VAL A 195 -4.42 23.51 -9.16
C VAL A 195 -2.90 23.70 -8.99
N PRO A 196 -2.41 24.55 -8.06
CA PRO A 196 -0.96 24.77 -7.92
C PRO A 196 -0.21 23.52 -7.43
N MET A 197 -0.91 22.56 -6.83
CA MET A 197 -0.31 21.31 -6.33
C MET A 197 -0.38 20.16 -7.34
N ARG A 198 -1.17 20.25 -8.41
CA ARG A 198 -1.30 19.19 -9.42
C ARG A 198 0.01 18.83 -10.10
N ARG A 199 0.96 19.78 -10.20
CA ARG A 199 2.32 19.54 -10.71
C ARG A 199 3.13 18.51 -9.88
N PHE A 200 2.70 18.20 -8.68
CA PHE A 200 3.35 17.20 -7.81
C PHE A 200 2.72 15.82 -7.92
N VAL A 201 1.59 15.70 -8.63
CA VAL A 201 0.95 14.42 -8.90
C VAL A 201 1.79 13.62 -9.87
N ILE A 202 1.93 12.34 -9.60
CA ILE A 202 2.67 11.41 -10.46
C ILE A 202 1.76 10.28 -10.92
N ASP A 203 2.11 9.67 -12.05
CA ASP A 203 1.43 8.51 -12.58
C ASP A 203 1.76 7.25 -11.76
N PRO A 204 0.85 6.27 -11.68
CA PRO A 204 1.08 4.99 -11.03
C PRO A 204 2.32 4.26 -11.53
N ASP A 205 2.62 4.33 -12.83
CA ASP A 205 3.79 3.71 -13.45
C ASP A 205 5.11 4.12 -12.79
N ARG A 206 5.21 5.37 -12.35
CA ARG A 206 6.39 5.86 -11.63
C ARG A 206 6.56 5.18 -10.27
N VAL A 207 5.45 4.89 -9.58
CA VAL A 207 5.46 4.15 -8.33
C VAL A 207 5.85 2.70 -8.59
N VAL A 208 5.26 2.08 -9.61
CA VAL A 208 5.56 0.70 -10.02
C VAL A 208 7.05 0.54 -10.35
N ALA A 209 7.62 1.41 -11.20
CA ALA A 209 9.03 1.39 -11.53
C ALA A 209 9.92 1.53 -10.28
N HIS A 210 9.48 2.35 -9.31
CA HIS A 210 10.20 2.54 -8.06
C HIS A 210 10.13 1.29 -7.16
N VAL A 211 8.97 0.63 -7.06
CA VAL A 211 8.81 -0.64 -6.34
C VAL A 211 9.73 -1.70 -6.92
N LEU A 212 9.71 -1.88 -8.24
CA LEU A 212 10.56 -2.87 -8.93
C LEU A 212 12.05 -2.59 -8.68
N THR A 213 12.46 -1.32 -8.77
CA THR A 213 13.84 -0.92 -8.45
C THR A 213 14.20 -1.18 -6.99
N SER A 214 13.24 -1.02 -6.06
CA SER A 214 13.46 -1.29 -4.64
C SER A 214 13.65 -2.78 -4.37
N LEU A 215 12.87 -3.63 -5.02
CA LEU A 215 13.04 -5.10 -4.99
C LEU A 215 14.41 -5.52 -5.53
N ASP A 216 14.77 -5.03 -6.74
CA ASP A 216 16.03 -5.38 -7.40
C ASP A 216 17.26 -4.96 -6.58
N ARG A 217 17.19 -3.81 -5.90
CA ARG A 217 18.30 -3.23 -5.12
C ARG A 217 18.26 -3.51 -3.63
N GLY A 218 17.26 -4.25 -3.14
CA GLY A 218 17.08 -4.53 -1.71
C GLY A 218 16.88 -3.27 -0.85
N ARG A 219 16.22 -2.23 -1.39
CA ARG A 219 16.00 -0.97 -0.66
C ARG A 219 14.91 -1.15 0.38
N GLY A 220 15.17 -0.79 1.64
CA GLY A 220 14.22 -0.92 2.74
C GLY A 220 13.11 0.13 2.69
N GLU A 221 13.38 1.36 3.12
CA GLU A 221 12.39 2.44 3.17
C GLU A 221 12.71 3.52 2.15
N THR A 222 11.74 3.89 1.31
CA THR A 222 11.91 4.84 0.21
C THR A 222 10.70 5.74 0.03
N THR A 223 10.93 6.94 -0.53
CA THR A 223 9.88 7.93 -0.85
C THR A 223 9.91 8.23 -2.35
N VAL A 224 8.75 8.28 -2.99
CA VAL A 224 8.63 8.56 -4.42
C VAL A 224 7.54 9.63 -4.69
N PRO A 225 7.90 10.74 -5.32
CA PRO A 225 9.26 11.26 -5.59
C PRO A 225 10.03 11.64 -4.33
N ARG A 226 11.37 11.64 -4.41
CA ARG A 226 12.24 11.87 -3.25
C ARG A 226 12.10 13.25 -2.59
N TYR A 227 11.63 14.27 -3.31
CA TYR A 227 11.46 15.62 -2.73
C TYR A 227 10.44 15.66 -1.58
N TYR A 228 9.49 14.72 -1.52
CA TYR A 228 8.56 14.61 -0.38
C TYR A 228 9.27 14.25 0.94
N THR A 229 10.49 13.73 0.89
CA THR A 229 11.28 13.46 2.10
C THR A 229 11.54 14.74 2.92
N VAL A 230 11.64 15.88 2.25
CA VAL A 230 11.84 17.18 2.93
C VAL A 230 10.68 17.47 3.90
N ALA A 231 9.43 17.29 3.47
CA ALA A 231 8.28 17.48 4.34
C ALA A 231 8.28 16.51 5.53
N SER A 232 8.69 15.27 5.32
CA SER A 232 8.84 14.25 6.37
C SER A 232 9.88 14.66 7.42
N VAL A 233 11.03 15.17 6.98
CA VAL A 233 12.10 15.65 7.87
C VAL A 233 11.64 16.87 8.66
N LEU A 234 10.98 17.82 8.01
CA LEU A 234 10.44 19.01 8.66
C LEU A 234 9.38 18.65 9.73
N GLN A 235 8.54 17.65 9.47
CA GLN A 235 7.57 17.18 10.46
C GLN A 235 8.26 16.63 11.73
N VAL A 236 9.36 15.93 11.58
CA VAL A 236 10.10 15.36 12.71
C VAL A 236 10.88 16.43 13.48
N LEU A 237 11.58 17.30 12.77
CA LEU A 237 12.46 18.31 13.40
C LEU A 237 11.70 19.51 13.94
N PHE A 238 10.61 19.93 13.27
CA PHE A 238 9.87 21.14 13.58
C PHE A 238 8.34 20.91 13.62
N PRO A 239 7.83 19.96 14.45
CA PRO A 239 6.42 19.56 14.43
C PRO A 239 5.48 20.76 14.71
N ASN A 240 5.81 21.62 15.65
CA ASN A 240 4.98 22.78 16.01
C ASN A 240 4.91 23.83 14.89
N VAL A 241 6.00 24.02 14.15
CA VAL A 241 6.02 24.95 13.01
C VAL A 241 5.12 24.42 11.89
N LEU A 242 5.28 23.15 11.55
CA LEU A 242 4.49 22.54 10.49
C LEU A 242 2.99 22.49 10.84
N THR A 243 2.65 22.16 12.08
CA THR A 243 1.25 22.18 12.56
C THR A 243 0.63 23.57 12.42
N ARG A 244 1.35 24.66 12.76
CA ARG A 244 0.88 26.04 12.59
C ARG A 244 0.67 26.39 11.11
N VAL A 245 1.58 26.00 10.25
CA VAL A 245 1.50 26.26 8.80
C VAL A 245 0.31 25.53 8.18
N LEU A 246 0.17 24.23 8.47
CA LEU A 246 -0.91 23.40 7.95
C LEU A 246 -2.28 23.81 8.50
N GLY A 247 -2.36 24.22 9.77
CA GLY A 247 -3.58 24.73 10.38
C GLY A 247 -4.08 26.02 9.71
N ARG A 248 -3.18 26.95 9.35
CA ARG A 248 -3.54 28.18 8.62
C ARG A 248 -4.03 27.91 7.19
N SER A 249 -3.52 26.87 6.56
CA SER A 249 -3.94 26.47 5.22
C SER A 249 -5.32 25.80 5.22
N GLY A 250 -5.67 25.10 6.30
CA GLY A 250 -6.96 24.45 6.50
C GLY A 250 -8.11 25.44 6.71
N SER A 251 -7.88 26.52 7.48
CA SER A 251 -8.91 27.54 7.73
C SER A 251 -9.27 28.37 6.50
N ARG A 252 -8.37 28.49 5.52
CA ARG A 252 -8.64 29.18 4.24
C ARG A 252 -9.38 28.32 3.21
N ALA A 253 -9.47 27.02 3.41
CA ALA A 253 -10.13 26.07 2.51
C ALA A 253 -11.57 25.74 2.94
N GLY A 254 -12.22 26.57 3.75
CA GLY A 254 -13.65 26.48 4.10
C GLY A 254 -13.98 25.25 4.97
N ILE A 255 -13.57 25.24 6.23
CA ILE A 255 -14.10 24.34 7.27
C ILE A 255 -15.47 24.85 7.78
N ASP A 256 -15.99 25.94 7.23
CA ASP A 256 -17.32 26.48 7.51
C ASP A 256 -18.24 26.28 6.30
N SER A 257 -18.75 25.07 6.12
CA SER A 257 -20.01 24.81 5.45
C SER A 257 -20.56 23.47 5.89
N ARG A 258 -21.31 23.54 7.02
CA ARG A 258 -22.49 22.73 7.41
C ARG A 258 -22.54 21.26 7.02
#